data_6be9f7d79dd4b0cad04d9c5bc1b331d1
#
_entry.id   6be9f7d79dd4b0cad04d9c5bc1b331d1
#
_cell.length_a   1.000
_cell.length_b   1.000
_cell.length_c   1.000
_cell.angle_alpha   90.00
_cell.angle_beta   90.00
_cell.angle_gamma   90.00
#
_symmetry.space_group_name_H-M   'P 1'
#
loop_
_entity.id
_entity.type
_entity.pdbx_description
1 polymer ?
#
loop_
_entity_poly.entity_id
_entity_poly.type
_entity_poly.pdbx_seq_one_letter_code
_entity_poly.pdbx_strand_id
1 'polypeptide(L)'
;MTQDGFKWAFMPQFGMNMWGDLVTPPQRDGIQTKLLSDEEFAMISAPGYASRESIRFDEALWKPLSARLRKDGCKLLLIDLGEFVEYPSHPELAVKGSWSAERMRAEVRRLKGMGFEVIPKLNFSCCHDTWLKEYARMVSTPQYYAVAADLIRDVHEIFEHPAFIHLGLDEEDIYEYQSRNTSVVRMRQGDLWWHDARYLIGEVEKLGARAWVWSDYIRRHPVEEFVKRMPRTVVQSPWTYRTEKPSFDDPLIKVYLTLAENGYDVIPCGSNCYGLKENFPAMAAFCKANLPAERFKGMLFAPWIQTRAPYGRLLDEASGLMAEAVRRTGL
;
A
#
# COMPACT_ATOMS: atom_id res chain seq x y z
N MET A 1 18.22 14.09 17.65
CA MET A 1 18.38 12.67 18.01
C MET A 1 17.71 11.87 16.90
N THR A 2 18.49 11.10 16.14
CA THR A 2 17.93 10.14 15.16
C THR A 2 17.20 9.07 15.98
N GLN A 3 15.89 8.91 15.76
CA GLN A 3 15.13 7.80 16.34
C GLN A 3 15.65 6.52 15.70
N ASP A 4 16.44 5.75 16.43
CA ASP A 4 16.84 4.40 16.00
C ASP A 4 15.56 3.60 15.69
N GLY A 5 15.40 3.15 14.42
CA GLY A 5 14.25 2.40 13.98
C GLY A 5 13.15 3.18 13.24
N PHE A 6 13.27 4.51 13.04
CA PHE A 6 12.29 5.25 12.24
C PHE A 6 12.31 4.83 10.75
N LYS A 7 11.12 4.56 10.20
CA LYS A 7 10.94 4.01 8.84
C LYS A 7 10.57 5.11 7.84
N TRP A 8 11.51 5.54 7.01
CA TRP A 8 11.18 6.23 5.77
C TRP A 8 10.82 5.19 4.71
N ALA A 9 9.54 5.06 4.44
CA ALA A 9 8.99 3.99 3.60
C ALA A 9 8.47 4.53 2.27
N PHE A 10 8.64 3.76 1.21
CA PHE A 10 8.11 4.03 -0.13
C PHE A 10 7.34 2.82 -0.64
N MET A 11 6.19 3.03 -1.27
CA MET A 11 5.36 1.96 -1.84
C MET A 11 5.43 1.98 -3.36
N PRO A 12 6.35 1.23 -3.99
CA PRO A 12 6.31 1.01 -5.42
C PRO A 12 5.17 0.06 -5.77
N GLN A 13 4.45 0.37 -6.85
CA GLN A 13 3.42 -0.50 -7.36
C GLN A 13 4.00 -1.45 -8.42
N PHE A 14 4.01 -2.74 -8.11
CA PHE A 14 4.38 -3.81 -9.00
C PHE A 14 3.13 -4.44 -9.61
N GLY A 15 2.16 -4.84 -8.79
CA GLY A 15 0.83 -5.27 -9.22
C GLY A 15 -0.13 -4.09 -9.32
N MET A 16 -1.12 -4.20 -10.22
CA MET A 16 -2.02 -3.11 -10.58
C MET A 16 -3.48 -3.56 -10.75
N ASN A 17 -3.78 -4.84 -10.64
CA ASN A 17 -5.13 -5.37 -10.85
C ASN A 17 -5.98 -5.21 -9.57
N MET A 18 -6.44 -3.99 -9.32
CA MET A 18 -7.20 -3.65 -8.11
C MET A 18 -8.70 -3.61 -8.35
N TRP A 19 -9.13 -3.10 -9.53
CA TRP A 19 -10.53 -2.76 -9.77
C TRP A 19 -11.13 -3.48 -10.95
N GLY A 20 -12.41 -3.77 -10.82
CA GLY A 20 -13.31 -4.08 -11.91
C GLY A 20 -13.06 -5.41 -12.58
N ASP A 21 -14.12 -5.88 -13.22
CA ASP A 21 -14.10 -7.06 -14.09
C ASP A 21 -13.82 -6.68 -15.55
N LEU A 22 -13.78 -5.38 -15.86
CA LEU A 22 -13.72 -4.85 -17.21
C LEU A 22 -12.38 -4.19 -17.52
N VAL A 23 -11.92 -4.39 -18.74
CA VAL A 23 -10.80 -3.65 -19.30
C VAL A 23 -11.26 -2.24 -19.65
N THR A 24 -10.78 -1.25 -18.92
CA THR A 24 -11.14 0.15 -19.15
C THR A 24 -10.20 0.79 -20.18
N PRO A 25 -10.72 1.48 -21.21
CA PRO A 25 -9.89 2.25 -22.14
C PRO A 25 -9.11 3.36 -21.41
N PRO A 26 -8.01 3.85 -21.98
CA PRO A 26 -7.28 4.98 -21.43
C PRO A 26 -8.18 6.23 -21.28
N GLN A 27 -8.17 6.83 -20.10
CA GLN A 27 -8.89 8.07 -19.78
C GLN A 27 -8.00 9.01 -18.98
N ARG A 28 -8.14 10.32 -19.18
CA ARG A 28 -7.36 11.33 -18.43
C ARG A 28 -7.98 11.76 -17.11
N ASP A 29 -9.13 11.27 -16.76
CA ASP A 29 -9.87 11.66 -15.56
C ASP A 29 -9.41 10.97 -14.27
N GLY A 30 -8.59 9.93 -14.38
CA GLY A 30 -8.03 9.23 -13.24
C GLY A 30 -6.86 9.97 -12.56
N ILE A 31 -6.65 9.72 -11.26
CA ILE A 31 -5.53 10.28 -10.49
C ILE A 31 -4.20 10.07 -11.22
N GLN A 32 -3.98 8.86 -11.73
CA GLN A 32 -2.72 8.47 -12.38
C GLN A 32 -2.44 9.21 -13.69
N THR A 33 -3.44 9.74 -14.37
CA THR A 33 -3.29 10.30 -15.71
C THR A 33 -3.39 11.83 -15.77
N LYS A 34 -4.01 12.46 -14.77
CA LYS A 34 -4.19 13.93 -14.73
C LYS A 34 -2.89 14.72 -14.70
N LEU A 35 -1.84 14.16 -14.12
CA LEU A 35 -0.55 14.81 -13.93
C LEU A 35 0.44 14.56 -15.08
N LEU A 36 0.05 13.79 -16.08
CA LEU A 36 0.87 13.46 -17.23
C LEU A 36 0.78 14.54 -18.31
N SER A 37 1.89 14.77 -19.01
CA SER A 37 1.91 15.54 -20.25
C SER A 37 1.17 14.77 -21.38
N ASP A 38 0.95 15.43 -22.52
CA ASP A 38 0.33 14.78 -23.69
C ASP A 38 1.20 13.65 -24.23
N GLU A 39 2.53 13.86 -24.26
CA GLU A 39 3.48 12.84 -24.70
C GLU A 39 3.51 11.66 -23.73
N GLU A 40 3.57 11.91 -22.40
CA GLU A 40 3.54 10.87 -21.38
C GLU A 40 2.24 10.06 -21.47
N PHE A 41 1.08 10.73 -21.66
CA PHE A 41 -0.21 10.07 -21.79
C PHE A 41 -0.32 9.22 -23.07
N ALA A 42 0.21 9.68 -24.17
CA ALA A 42 0.21 8.92 -25.44
C ALA A 42 0.99 7.60 -25.35
N MET A 43 1.93 7.47 -24.41
CA MET A 43 2.68 6.24 -24.16
C MET A 43 1.91 5.20 -23.34
N ILE A 44 0.70 5.54 -22.85
CA ILE A 44 -0.05 4.66 -21.95
C ILE A 44 -1.05 3.82 -22.76
N SER A 45 -0.82 2.51 -22.78
CA SER A 45 -1.77 1.55 -23.37
C SER A 45 -2.88 1.12 -22.40
N ALA A 46 -2.64 1.21 -21.09
CA ALA A 46 -3.56 0.74 -20.06
C ALA A 46 -3.35 1.54 -18.76
N PRO A 47 -3.97 2.72 -18.60
CA PRO A 47 -3.89 3.50 -17.38
C PRO A 47 -4.77 2.90 -16.27
N GLY A 48 -4.52 3.36 -15.03
CA GLY A 48 -5.35 3.04 -13.87
C GLY A 48 -5.12 1.65 -13.31
N TYR A 49 -6.03 1.25 -12.44
CA TYR A 49 -5.97 0.01 -11.65
C TYR A 49 -6.91 -1.09 -12.18
N ALA A 50 -7.53 -0.87 -13.33
CA ALA A 50 -8.41 -1.87 -13.94
C ALA A 50 -7.64 -3.14 -14.28
N SER A 51 -8.29 -4.29 -14.11
CA SER A 51 -7.71 -5.60 -14.37
C SER A 51 -7.15 -5.74 -15.79
N ARG A 52 -6.02 -6.40 -15.93
CA ARG A 52 -5.33 -6.72 -17.19
C ARG A 52 -4.74 -8.12 -17.14
N GLU A 53 -4.59 -8.72 -18.30
CA GLU A 53 -4.00 -10.06 -18.48
C GLU A 53 -2.46 -10.05 -18.50
N SER A 54 -1.84 -8.91 -18.28
CA SER A 54 -0.38 -8.78 -18.22
C SER A 54 0.05 -7.76 -17.17
N ILE A 55 1.24 -7.96 -16.59
CA ILE A 55 1.84 -7.00 -15.66
C ILE A 55 2.13 -5.67 -16.35
N ARG A 56 2.12 -4.61 -15.57
CA ARG A 56 2.40 -3.22 -15.99
C ARG A 56 3.57 -2.65 -15.20
N PHE A 57 4.74 -3.16 -15.51
CA PHE A 57 5.98 -2.85 -14.78
C PHE A 57 7.15 -2.68 -15.75
N ASP A 58 8.03 -1.73 -15.46
CA ASP A 58 9.25 -1.45 -16.24
C ASP A 58 10.48 -1.59 -15.35
N GLU A 59 11.19 -2.71 -15.53
CA GLU A 59 12.41 -3.01 -14.76
C GLU A 59 13.53 -2.01 -15.05
N ALA A 60 13.60 -1.48 -16.27
CA ALA A 60 14.62 -0.49 -16.64
C ALA A 60 14.42 0.83 -15.89
N LEU A 61 13.17 1.20 -15.57
CA LEU A 61 12.87 2.33 -14.69
C LEU A 61 13.10 1.99 -13.22
N TRP A 62 12.71 0.79 -12.79
CA TRP A 62 12.76 0.39 -11.38
C TRP A 62 14.17 0.37 -10.80
N LYS A 63 15.13 -0.15 -11.54
CA LYS A 63 16.52 -0.27 -11.05
C LYS A 63 17.14 1.08 -10.66
N PRO A 64 17.15 2.12 -11.53
CA PRO A 64 17.65 3.44 -11.14
C PRO A 64 16.79 4.13 -10.08
N LEU A 65 15.45 3.95 -10.11
CA LEU A 65 14.55 4.50 -9.10
C LEU A 65 14.87 3.94 -7.71
N SER A 66 15.05 2.63 -7.57
CA SER A 66 15.40 2.04 -6.28
C SER A 66 16.74 2.58 -5.72
N ALA A 67 17.73 2.79 -6.59
CA ALA A 67 19.00 3.39 -6.19
C ALA A 67 18.83 4.85 -5.72
N ARG A 68 18.00 5.63 -6.43
CA ARG A 68 17.68 7.00 -6.05
C ARG A 68 16.94 7.05 -4.72
N LEU A 69 15.88 6.26 -4.54
CA LEU A 69 15.13 6.18 -3.28
C LEU A 69 16.06 5.91 -2.09
N ARG A 70 17.02 5.00 -2.26
CA ARG A 70 18.00 4.71 -1.19
C ARG A 70 18.86 5.92 -0.86
N LYS A 71 19.35 6.62 -1.89
CA LYS A 71 20.14 7.85 -1.75
C LYS A 71 19.33 8.97 -1.09
N ASP A 72 18.05 9.08 -1.40
CA ASP A 72 17.13 10.12 -0.92
C ASP A 72 16.56 9.80 0.49
N GLY A 73 17.07 8.77 1.15
CA GLY A 73 16.78 8.49 2.56
C GLY A 73 15.72 7.41 2.80
N CYS A 74 15.15 6.82 1.76
CA CYS A 74 14.23 5.68 1.92
C CYS A 74 14.96 4.50 2.57
N LYS A 75 14.34 3.91 3.60
CA LYS A 75 14.90 2.77 4.36
C LYS A 75 14.05 1.52 4.21
N LEU A 76 12.77 1.66 3.87
CA LEU A 76 11.82 0.55 3.74
C LEU A 76 11.08 0.63 2.41
N LEU A 77 10.95 -0.50 1.73
CA LEU A 77 10.13 -0.65 0.54
C LEU A 77 8.92 -1.53 0.89
N LEU A 78 7.73 -0.97 0.75
CA LEU A 78 6.45 -1.69 0.84
C LEU A 78 6.02 -2.06 -0.57
N ILE A 79 6.33 -3.28 -1.03
CA ILE A 79 6.08 -3.69 -2.40
C ILE A 79 4.64 -4.15 -2.58
N ASP A 80 3.86 -3.40 -3.35
CA ASP A 80 2.48 -3.76 -3.69
C ASP A 80 2.47 -4.80 -4.81
N LEU A 81 2.08 -6.04 -4.48
CA LEU A 81 2.33 -7.21 -5.33
C LEU A 81 1.16 -7.56 -6.26
N GLY A 82 -0.04 -7.72 -5.72
CA GLY A 82 -1.18 -8.18 -6.51
C GLY A 82 -0.84 -9.38 -7.40
N GLU A 83 -1.13 -9.26 -8.70
CA GLU A 83 -0.90 -10.27 -9.75
C GLU A 83 0.56 -10.36 -10.22
N PHE A 84 1.47 -9.58 -9.63
CA PHE A 84 2.85 -9.47 -10.13
C PHE A 84 3.68 -10.74 -9.95
N VAL A 85 3.36 -11.54 -8.96
CA VAL A 85 4.09 -12.78 -8.62
C VAL A 85 3.27 -14.01 -8.96
N GLU A 86 3.92 -15.01 -9.54
CA GLU A 86 3.41 -16.37 -9.61
C GLU A 86 3.61 -17.01 -8.23
N TYR A 87 2.52 -17.05 -7.46
CA TYR A 87 2.53 -17.62 -6.11
C TYR A 87 2.63 -19.14 -6.20
N PRO A 88 3.57 -19.79 -5.48
CA PRO A 88 3.74 -21.25 -5.55
C PRO A 88 2.49 -22.05 -5.22
N SER A 89 1.69 -21.58 -4.26
CA SER A 89 0.46 -22.25 -3.85
C SER A 89 -0.73 -21.97 -4.79
N HIS A 90 -0.70 -20.81 -5.53
CA HIS A 90 -1.78 -20.34 -6.38
C HIS A 90 -1.25 -19.77 -7.71
N PRO A 91 -0.63 -20.62 -8.56
CA PRO A 91 -0.07 -20.15 -9.85
C PRO A 91 -1.14 -19.64 -10.82
N GLU A 92 -2.41 -20.03 -10.65
CA GLU A 92 -3.54 -19.55 -11.44
C GLU A 92 -3.82 -18.05 -11.29
N LEU A 93 -3.31 -17.40 -10.23
CA LEU A 93 -3.43 -15.95 -10.06
C LEU A 93 -2.50 -15.17 -10.97
N ALA A 94 -1.44 -15.79 -11.47
CA ALA A 94 -0.48 -15.16 -12.36
C ALA A 94 -1.13 -14.65 -13.66
N VAL A 95 -0.57 -13.59 -14.19
CA VAL A 95 -0.89 -13.05 -15.51
C VAL A 95 0.35 -13.07 -16.39
N LYS A 96 0.21 -12.74 -17.67
CA LYS A 96 1.35 -12.72 -18.58
C LYS A 96 2.46 -11.80 -18.07
N GLY A 97 3.64 -12.36 -17.86
CA GLY A 97 4.83 -11.65 -17.41
C GLY A 97 4.99 -11.57 -15.90
N SER A 98 4.08 -12.16 -15.09
CA SER A 98 4.29 -12.30 -13.64
C SER A 98 5.66 -12.92 -13.36
N TRP A 99 6.33 -12.46 -12.33
CA TRP A 99 7.65 -12.98 -11.96
C TRP A 99 7.49 -14.28 -11.16
N SER A 100 8.39 -15.23 -11.43
CA SER A 100 8.46 -16.42 -10.57
C SER A 100 8.86 -16.04 -9.14
N ALA A 101 8.52 -16.90 -8.19
CA ALA A 101 8.91 -16.74 -6.79
C ALA A 101 10.43 -16.57 -6.62
N GLU A 102 11.23 -17.33 -7.39
CA GLU A 102 12.70 -17.23 -7.35
C GLU A 102 13.19 -15.88 -7.86
N ARG A 103 12.59 -15.35 -8.95
CA ARG A 103 12.95 -14.03 -9.49
C ARG A 103 12.61 -12.94 -8.49
N MET A 104 11.43 -13.01 -7.86
CA MET A 104 11.03 -12.05 -6.82
C MET A 104 11.95 -12.13 -5.60
N ARG A 105 12.30 -13.33 -5.16
CA ARG A 105 13.26 -13.53 -4.06
C ARG A 105 14.63 -12.94 -4.39
N ALA A 106 15.12 -13.12 -5.62
CA ALA A 106 16.38 -12.52 -6.06
C ALA A 106 16.34 -10.98 -6.01
N GLU A 107 15.22 -10.37 -6.40
CA GLU A 107 15.03 -8.93 -6.31
C GLU A 107 14.96 -8.46 -4.84
N VAL A 108 14.24 -9.16 -3.97
CA VAL A 108 14.22 -8.88 -2.52
C VAL A 108 15.65 -8.89 -1.95
N ARG A 109 16.46 -9.89 -2.30
CA ARG A 109 17.88 -9.96 -1.88
C ARG A 109 18.70 -8.78 -2.41
N ARG A 110 18.49 -8.41 -3.67
CA ARG A 110 19.15 -7.23 -4.26
C ARG A 110 18.84 -5.97 -3.45
N LEU A 111 17.57 -5.74 -3.15
CA LEU A 111 17.11 -4.58 -2.40
C LEU A 111 17.62 -4.59 -0.95
N LYS A 112 17.59 -5.76 -0.30
CA LYS A 112 18.18 -5.92 1.05
C LYS A 112 19.68 -5.65 1.02
N GLY A 113 20.40 -6.10 -0.03
CA GLY A 113 21.82 -5.80 -0.25
C GLY A 113 22.10 -4.30 -0.45
N MET A 114 21.14 -3.52 -0.91
CA MET A 114 21.22 -2.06 -0.98
C MET A 114 20.92 -1.38 0.38
N GLY A 115 20.56 -2.13 1.41
CA GLY A 115 20.26 -1.65 2.76
C GLY A 115 18.78 -1.25 2.97
N PHE A 116 17.87 -1.74 2.15
CA PHE A 116 16.44 -1.62 2.41
C PHE A 116 15.93 -2.72 3.34
N GLU A 117 14.99 -2.38 4.19
CA GLU A 117 13.99 -3.32 4.68
C GLU A 117 12.94 -3.49 3.57
N VAL A 118 12.56 -4.71 3.23
CA VAL A 118 11.66 -5.00 2.11
C VAL A 118 10.51 -5.84 2.63
N ILE A 119 9.29 -5.33 2.50
CA ILE A 119 8.09 -6.01 2.97
C ILE A 119 7.04 -6.14 1.87
N PRO A 120 6.25 -7.22 1.84
CA PRO A 120 5.18 -7.41 0.88
C PRO A 120 3.91 -6.68 1.30
N LYS A 121 3.14 -6.21 0.31
CA LYS A 121 1.74 -5.84 0.47
C LYS A 121 0.88 -6.75 -0.39
N LEU A 122 -0.07 -7.41 0.24
CA LEU A 122 -1.20 -8.10 -0.38
C LEU A 122 -2.45 -7.31 -0.03
N ASN A 123 -3.21 -6.85 -1.02
CA ASN A 123 -4.42 -6.10 -0.72
C ASN A 123 -5.63 -7.04 -0.67
N PHE A 124 -6.12 -7.32 0.55
CA PHE A 124 -7.32 -8.11 0.81
C PHE A 124 -8.57 -7.26 1.03
N SER A 125 -8.50 -5.96 0.72
CA SER A 125 -9.70 -5.13 0.66
C SER A 125 -10.60 -5.63 -0.47
N CYS A 126 -11.90 -5.80 -0.20
CA CYS A 126 -12.87 -6.18 -1.22
C CYS A 126 -13.01 -5.14 -2.35
N CYS A 127 -12.53 -3.91 -2.15
CA CYS A 127 -12.44 -2.88 -3.20
C CYS A 127 -11.26 -3.06 -4.14
N HIS A 128 -10.22 -3.78 -3.71
CA HIS A 128 -8.92 -3.82 -4.39
C HIS A 128 -8.41 -5.24 -4.62
N ASP A 129 -9.32 -6.21 -4.69
CA ASP A 129 -9.03 -7.64 -4.68
C ASP A 129 -9.13 -8.33 -6.05
N THR A 130 -9.30 -7.59 -7.14
CA THR A 130 -9.48 -8.17 -8.48
C THR A 130 -8.31 -9.06 -8.91
N TRP A 131 -7.11 -8.83 -8.37
CA TRP A 131 -5.94 -9.68 -8.58
C TRP A 131 -6.14 -11.12 -8.06
N LEU A 132 -7.06 -11.33 -7.11
CA LEU A 132 -7.45 -12.65 -6.62
C LEU A 132 -8.36 -13.42 -7.58
N LYS A 133 -8.73 -12.83 -8.71
CA LYS A 133 -9.56 -13.44 -9.77
C LYS A 133 -10.86 -14.01 -9.18
N GLU A 134 -11.12 -15.31 -9.35
CA GLU A 134 -12.35 -15.95 -8.85
C GLU A 134 -12.46 -15.92 -7.33
N TYR A 135 -11.35 -15.98 -6.61
CA TYR A 135 -11.34 -15.96 -5.14
C TYR A 135 -11.82 -14.60 -4.57
N ALA A 136 -11.67 -13.52 -5.31
CA ALA A 136 -12.25 -12.24 -4.94
C ALA A 136 -13.78 -12.29 -4.77
N ARG A 137 -14.45 -13.26 -5.41
CA ARG A 137 -15.90 -13.48 -5.29
C ARG A 137 -16.30 -14.44 -4.16
N MET A 138 -15.32 -15.01 -3.48
CA MET A 138 -15.50 -16.00 -2.41
C MET A 138 -15.18 -15.44 -1.01
N VAL A 139 -15.17 -14.10 -0.88
CA VAL A 139 -14.85 -13.43 0.38
C VAL A 139 -15.66 -13.98 1.55
N SER A 140 -15.03 -14.17 2.70
CA SER A 140 -15.61 -14.71 3.92
C SER A 140 -16.06 -16.18 3.84
N THR A 141 -15.52 -16.93 2.89
CA THR A 141 -15.76 -18.40 2.79
C THR A 141 -14.53 -19.20 3.24
N PRO A 142 -14.69 -20.48 3.60
CA PRO A 142 -13.56 -21.35 3.94
C PRO A 142 -12.49 -21.40 2.83
N GLN A 143 -12.90 -21.38 1.55
CA GLN A 143 -11.98 -21.39 0.42
C GLN A 143 -11.17 -20.09 0.35
N TYR A 144 -11.81 -18.92 0.51
CA TYR A 144 -11.12 -17.64 0.57
C TYR A 144 -10.08 -17.62 1.69
N TYR A 145 -10.42 -18.10 2.88
CA TYR A 145 -9.50 -18.15 4.00
C TYR A 145 -8.30 -19.04 3.74
N ALA A 146 -8.52 -20.22 3.13
CA ALA A 146 -7.41 -21.12 2.76
C ALA A 146 -6.45 -20.43 1.78
N VAL A 147 -6.98 -19.85 0.72
CA VAL A 147 -6.19 -19.11 -0.29
C VAL A 147 -5.42 -17.93 0.35
N ALA A 148 -6.09 -17.15 1.18
CA ALA A 148 -5.44 -16.01 1.84
C ALA A 148 -4.29 -16.45 2.77
N ALA A 149 -4.47 -17.54 3.52
CA ALA A 149 -3.43 -18.12 4.38
C ALA A 149 -2.24 -18.63 3.55
N ASP A 150 -2.51 -19.29 2.42
CA ASP A 150 -1.47 -19.79 1.52
C ASP A 150 -0.66 -18.62 0.91
N LEU A 151 -1.32 -17.57 0.43
CA LEU A 151 -0.67 -16.39 -0.13
C LEU A 151 0.17 -15.63 0.90
N ILE A 152 -0.31 -15.49 2.15
CA ILE A 152 0.44 -14.88 3.25
C ILE A 152 1.72 -15.69 3.54
N ARG A 153 1.63 -17.03 3.52
CA ARG A 153 2.78 -17.92 3.69
C ARG A 153 3.76 -17.81 2.53
N ASP A 154 3.25 -17.80 1.29
CA ASP A 154 4.09 -17.67 0.10
C ASP A 154 4.91 -16.37 0.11
N VAL A 155 4.28 -15.22 0.39
CA VAL A 155 5.03 -13.96 0.44
C VAL A 155 5.98 -13.91 1.63
N HIS A 156 5.65 -14.52 2.76
CA HIS A 156 6.56 -14.61 3.89
C HIS A 156 7.86 -15.35 3.49
N GLU A 157 7.75 -16.46 2.76
CA GLU A 157 8.90 -17.22 2.25
C GLU A 157 9.65 -16.49 1.13
N ILE A 158 8.92 -15.87 0.18
CA ILE A 158 9.53 -15.14 -0.94
C ILE A 158 10.32 -13.92 -0.43
N PHE A 159 9.81 -13.23 0.59
CA PHE A 159 10.46 -12.05 1.18
C PHE A 159 11.46 -12.38 2.29
N GLU A 160 11.77 -13.67 2.48
CA GLU A 160 12.75 -14.16 3.46
C GLU A 160 12.43 -13.69 4.89
N HIS A 161 11.26 -14.06 5.35
CA HIS A 161 10.75 -13.82 6.69
C HIS A 161 10.73 -12.32 7.09
N PRO A 162 9.92 -11.50 6.39
CA PRO A 162 9.85 -10.07 6.67
C PRO A 162 9.21 -9.82 8.05
N ALA A 163 9.62 -8.74 8.71
CA ALA A 163 9.06 -8.36 10.01
C ALA A 163 7.58 -7.93 9.92
N PHE A 164 7.13 -7.50 8.75
CA PHE A 164 5.78 -7.01 8.51
C PHE A 164 5.21 -7.57 7.21
N ILE A 165 3.87 -7.74 7.17
CA ILE A 165 3.10 -8.00 5.96
C ILE A 165 1.93 -7.02 5.95
N HIS A 166 1.77 -6.25 4.87
CA HIS A 166 0.68 -5.30 4.73
C HIS A 166 -0.53 -5.98 4.07
N LEU A 167 -1.69 -5.89 4.72
CA LEU A 167 -2.91 -6.60 4.33
C LEU A 167 -3.92 -5.76 3.53
N GLY A 168 -3.67 -4.46 3.36
CA GLY A 168 -4.64 -3.55 2.76
C GLY A 168 -5.74 -3.17 3.74
N LEU A 169 -6.97 -3.66 3.51
CA LEU A 169 -8.18 -3.43 4.30
C LEU A 169 -8.66 -1.96 4.24
N ASP A 170 -8.48 -1.31 3.08
CA ASP A 170 -8.86 0.06 2.80
C ASP A 170 -10.15 0.16 1.98
N GLU A 171 -10.82 1.29 2.09
CA GLU A 171 -11.93 1.74 1.23
C GLU A 171 -13.10 0.74 1.10
N GLU A 172 -13.36 -0.07 2.11
CA GLU A 172 -14.48 -1.04 2.10
C GLU A 172 -15.80 -0.37 2.50
N ASP A 173 -16.27 0.57 1.66
CA ASP A 173 -17.57 1.23 1.84
C ASP A 173 -18.36 1.35 0.52
N ILE A 174 -19.66 1.65 0.62
CA ILE A 174 -20.57 1.66 -0.52
C ILE A 174 -20.19 2.71 -1.57
N TYR A 175 -19.58 3.82 -1.18
CA TYR A 175 -19.23 4.91 -2.11
C TYR A 175 -18.07 4.48 -3.00
N GLU A 176 -17.09 3.79 -2.45
CA GLU A 176 -15.96 3.28 -3.21
C GLU A 176 -16.39 2.17 -4.17
N TYR A 177 -17.23 1.25 -3.76
CA TYR A 177 -17.77 0.20 -4.63
C TYR A 177 -18.48 0.74 -5.88
N GLN A 178 -19.29 1.77 -5.72
CA GLN A 178 -20.02 2.38 -6.84
C GLN A 178 -19.11 2.99 -7.89
N SER A 179 -17.90 3.41 -7.51
CA SER A 179 -16.94 4.05 -8.41
C SER A 179 -16.00 3.08 -9.14
N ARG A 180 -16.01 1.78 -8.84
CA ARG A 180 -14.98 0.81 -9.25
C ARG A 180 -15.30 -0.05 -10.46
N ASN A 181 -16.34 0.21 -11.22
CA ASN A 181 -16.73 -0.58 -12.41
C ASN A 181 -16.80 -2.10 -12.16
N THR A 182 -17.31 -2.51 -11.01
CA THR A 182 -17.52 -3.91 -10.68
C THR A 182 -18.92 -4.36 -11.05
N SER A 183 -19.05 -5.53 -11.68
CA SER A 183 -20.36 -6.13 -11.98
C SER A 183 -21.03 -6.72 -10.74
N VAL A 184 -20.28 -6.96 -9.69
CA VAL A 184 -20.77 -7.52 -8.40
C VAL A 184 -20.23 -6.70 -7.26
N VAL A 185 -21.13 -6.15 -6.44
CA VAL A 185 -20.76 -5.46 -5.20
C VAL A 185 -20.63 -6.50 -4.09
N ARG A 186 -19.48 -6.53 -3.44
CA ARG A 186 -19.18 -7.37 -2.28
C ARG A 186 -18.82 -6.47 -1.13
N MET A 187 -19.51 -6.61 -0.03
CA MET A 187 -19.19 -5.87 1.19
C MET A 187 -19.28 -6.79 2.40
N ARG A 188 -18.25 -6.79 3.20
CA ARG A 188 -18.27 -7.35 4.54
C ARG A 188 -18.36 -6.21 5.54
N GLN A 189 -19.26 -6.34 6.51
CA GLN A 189 -19.53 -5.29 7.49
C GLN A 189 -19.65 -5.85 8.91
N GLY A 190 -19.49 -4.98 9.89
CA GLY A 190 -19.69 -5.30 11.30
C GLY A 190 -18.87 -6.51 11.75
N ASP A 191 -19.51 -7.49 12.38
CA ASP A 191 -18.81 -8.67 12.92
C ASP A 191 -18.14 -9.53 11.87
N LEU A 192 -18.67 -9.58 10.64
CA LEU A 192 -18.05 -10.31 9.53
C LEU A 192 -16.73 -9.66 9.11
N TRP A 193 -16.69 -8.33 8.99
CA TRP A 193 -15.44 -7.62 8.71
C TRP A 193 -14.36 -7.89 9.77
N TRP A 194 -14.77 -7.84 11.04
CA TRP A 194 -13.87 -8.12 12.16
C TRP A 194 -13.39 -9.57 12.20
N HIS A 195 -14.26 -10.51 11.84
CA HIS A 195 -13.89 -11.91 11.74
C HIS A 195 -12.78 -12.11 10.69
N ASP A 196 -12.98 -11.55 9.49
CA ASP A 196 -12.02 -11.66 8.39
C ASP A 196 -10.71 -10.93 8.69
N ALA A 197 -10.79 -9.69 9.19
CA ALA A 197 -9.59 -8.92 9.54
C ALA A 197 -8.77 -9.66 10.60
N ARG A 198 -9.39 -10.21 11.64
CA ARG A 198 -8.70 -10.98 12.68
C ARG A 198 -8.11 -12.28 12.16
N TYR A 199 -8.81 -12.95 11.24
CA TYR A 199 -8.28 -14.14 10.58
C TYR A 199 -6.98 -13.81 9.84
N LEU A 200 -7.00 -12.81 8.96
CA LEU A 200 -5.84 -12.39 8.18
C LEU A 200 -4.67 -11.93 9.08
N ILE A 201 -4.96 -11.13 10.10
CA ILE A 201 -3.96 -10.71 11.10
C ILE A 201 -3.35 -11.94 11.79
N GLY A 202 -4.18 -12.89 12.21
CA GLY A 202 -3.74 -14.12 12.87
C GLY A 202 -2.84 -14.98 11.98
N GLU A 203 -3.10 -15.06 10.67
CA GLU A 203 -2.22 -15.79 9.73
C GLU A 203 -0.83 -15.15 9.65
N VAL A 204 -0.75 -13.82 9.65
CA VAL A 204 0.54 -13.10 9.70
C VAL A 204 1.27 -13.34 11.02
N GLU A 205 0.55 -13.26 12.16
CA GLU A 205 1.15 -13.43 13.50
C GLU A 205 1.65 -14.86 13.75
N LYS A 206 0.99 -15.89 13.18
CA LYS A 206 1.48 -17.29 13.22
C LYS A 206 2.87 -17.47 12.60
N LEU A 207 3.23 -16.60 11.64
CA LEU A 207 4.55 -16.62 11.00
C LEU A 207 5.61 -15.79 11.75
N GLY A 208 5.25 -15.19 12.89
CA GLY A 208 6.13 -14.33 13.66
C GLY A 208 6.29 -12.91 13.11
N ALA A 209 5.54 -12.55 12.07
CA ALA A 209 5.48 -11.20 11.51
C ALA A 209 4.37 -10.37 12.17
N ARG A 210 4.41 -9.04 11.98
CA ARG A 210 3.34 -8.13 12.39
C ARG A 210 2.50 -7.74 11.18
N ALA A 211 1.20 -7.74 11.35
CA ALA A 211 0.28 -7.20 10.35
C ALA A 211 0.38 -5.67 10.30
N TRP A 212 0.28 -5.11 9.09
CA TRP A 212 0.21 -3.69 8.82
C TRP A 212 -1.01 -3.43 7.92
N VAL A 213 -1.81 -2.39 8.24
CA VAL A 213 -3.06 -2.11 7.54
C VAL A 213 -3.22 -0.61 7.27
N TRP A 214 -4.03 -0.28 6.26
CA TRP A 214 -4.59 1.05 6.14
C TRP A 214 -5.64 1.26 7.23
N SER A 215 -5.71 2.48 7.77
CA SER A 215 -6.58 2.78 8.93
C SER A 215 -7.95 3.31 8.50
N ASP A 216 -8.57 2.68 7.50
CA ASP A 216 -9.83 3.18 6.95
C ASP A 216 -11.03 2.88 7.84
N TYR A 217 -11.06 1.72 8.49
CA TYR A 217 -12.20 1.32 9.32
C TYR A 217 -12.52 2.36 10.40
N ILE A 218 -11.52 2.87 11.13
CA ILE A 218 -11.70 3.87 12.19
C ILE A 218 -12.23 5.22 11.68
N ARG A 219 -12.09 5.50 10.38
CA ARG A 219 -12.57 6.76 9.77
C ARG A 219 -14.09 6.78 9.60
N ARG A 220 -14.76 5.62 9.58
CA ARG A 220 -16.17 5.43 9.27
C ARG A 220 -16.96 4.78 10.39
N HIS A 221 -16.29 4.31 11.44
CA HIS A 221 -16.90 3.56 12.55
C HIS A 221 -16.49 4.17 13.90
N PRO A 222 -17.24 3.88 15.00
CA PRO A 222 -16.92 4.37 16.33
C PRO A 222 -15.50 3.98 16.77
N VAL A 223 -14.78 4.95 17.29
CA VAL A 223 -13.40 4.77 17.79
C VAL A 223 -13.33 3.69 18.85
N GLU A 224 -14.33 3.67 19.75
CA GLU A 224 -14.40 2.72 20.87
C GLU A 224 -14.53 1.27 20.39
N GLU A 225 -15.29 1.04 19.30
CA GLU A 225 -15.41 -0.26 18.68
C GLU A 225 -14.07 -0.70 18.09
N PHE A 226 -13.41 0.18 17.34
CA PHE A 226 -12.11 -0.08 16.75
C PHE A 226 -11.06 -0.42 17.82
N VAL A 227 -10.96 0.45 18.83
CA VAL A 227 -9.99 0.30 19.93
C VAL A 227 -10.19 -0.99 20.73
N LYS A 228 -11.44 -1.42 20.89
CA LYS A 228 -11.79 -2.68 21.57
C LYS A 228 -11.43 -3.92 20.75
N ARG A 229 -11.48 -3.84 19.42
CA ARG A 229 -11.42 -5.01 18.53
C ARG A 229 -10.11 -5.16 17.77
N MET A 230 -9.42 -4.05 17.42
CA MET A 230 -8.15 -4.07 16.69
C MET A 230 -6.99 -4.39 17.64
N PRO A 231 -6.17 -5.43 17.37
CA PRO A 231 -4.98 -5.72 18.17
C PRO A 231 -3.96 -4.57 18.14
N ARG A 232 -3.30 -4.30 19.26
CA ARG A 232 -2.24 -3.26 19.36
C ARG A 232 -0.95 -3.66 18.64
N THR A 233 -0.80 -4.93 18.29
CA THR A 233 0.31 -5.45 17.49
C THR A 233 0.26 -4.98 16.04
N VAL A 234 -0.92 -4.59 15.54
CA VAL A 234 -1.15 -4.19 14.15
C VAL A 234 -0.67 -2.76 13.92
N VAL A 235 0.24 -2.57 12.97
CA VAL A 235 0.71 -1.25 12.54
C VAL A 235 -0.38 -0.56 11.73
N GLN A 236 -0.62 0.73 12.01
CA GLN A 236 -1.66 1.53 11.42
C GLN A 236 -1.10 2.57 10.45
N SER A 237 -1.63 2.64 9.24
CA SER A 237 -1.33 3.69 8.26
C SER A 237 -2.56 4.53 7.94
N PRO A 238 -2.83 5.58 8.73
CA PRO A 238 -3.78 6.59 8.33
C PRO A 238 -3.20 7.43 7.20
N TRP A 239 -4.07 7.89 6.28
CA TRP A 239 -3.65 8.61 5.09
C TRP A 239 -4.57 9.77 4.73
N THR A 240 -3.97 10.84 4.16
CA THR A 240 -4.68 11.90 3.46
C THR A 240 -3.74 12.55 2.43
N TYR A 241 -4.25 12.81 1.23
CA TYR A 241 -3.46 13.29 0.09
C TYR A 241 -3.93 14.64 -0.42
N ARG A 242 -5.01 15.19 0.17
CA ARG A 242 -5.72 16.38 -0.37
C ARG A 242 -5.42 17.67 0.39
N THR A 243 -4.36 17.71 1.20
CA THR A 243 -3.96 18.89 1.93
C THR A 243 -2.45 19.07 1.92
N GLU A 244 -2.01 20.32 1.90
CA GLU A 244 -0.62 20.75 2.12
C GLU A 244 -0.46 21.49 3.45
N LYS A 245 -1.56 21.67 4.19
CA LYS A 245 -1.61 22.33 5.49
C LYS A 245 -2.33 21.42 6.50
N PRO A 246 -1.65 20.36 6.99
CA PRO A 246 -2.25 19.44 7.93
C PRO A 246 -2.63 20.14 9.25
N SER A 247 -3.83 19.80 9.79
CA SER A 247 -4.34 20.30 11.07
C SER A 247 -5.21 19.23 11.71
N PHE A 248 -5.27 19.17 13.04
CA PHE A 248 -6.22 18.31 13.76
C PHE A 248 -7.69 18.80 13.71
N ASP A 249 -7.94 19.96 13.09
CA ASP A 249 -9.30 20.37 12.74
C ASP A 249 -9.89 19.52 11.61
N ASP A 250 -9.02 18.89 10.80
CA ASP A 250 -9.44 17.89 9.82
C ASP A 250 -9.67 16.55 10.54
N PRO A 251 -10.91 16.00 10.53
CA PRO A 251 -11.23 14.72 11.16
C PRO A 251 -10.36 13.56 10.65
N LEU A 252 -9.94 13.59 9.38
CA LEU A 252 -9.10 12.55 8.80
C LEU A 252 -7.68 12.57 9.38
N ILE A 253 -7.16 13.75 9.70
CA ILE A 253 -5.83 13.92 10.31
C ILE A 253 -5.91 13.67 11.82
N LYS A 254 -7.03 14.01 12.45
CA LYS A 254 -7.24 13.73 13.88
C LYS A 254 -7.16 12.23 14.20
N VAL A 255 -7.52 11.36 13.26
CA VAL A 255 -7.37 9.90 13.39
C VAL A 255 -5.92 9.49 13.70
N TYR A 256 -4.93 10.21 13.20
CA TYR A 256 -3.50 9.91 13.42
C TYR A 256 -3.15 9.99 14.91
N LEU A 257 -3.59 11.08 15.56
CA LEU A 257 -3.41 11.27 17.00
C LEU A 257 -4.23 10.25 17.80
N THR A 258 -5.50 10.05 17.41
CA THR A 258 -6.38 9.07 18.07
C THR A 258 -5.78 7.67 18.08
N LEU A 259 -5.18 7.20 16.98
CA LEU A 259 -4.51 5.90 16.92
C LEU A 259 -3.30 5.86 17.86
N ALA A 260 -2.44 6.87 17.82
CA ALA A 260 -1.24 6.93 18.65
C ALA A 260 -1.57 6.98 20.16
N GLU A 261 -2.54 7.80 20.57
CA GLU A 261 -3.01 7.91 21.96
C GLU A 261 -3.64 6.61 22.48
N ASN A 262 -4.23 5.81 21.57
CA ASN A 262 -4.78 4.50 21.91
C ASN A 262 -3.74 3.36 21.82
N GLY A 263 -2.46 3.68 21.71
CA GLY A 263 -1.34 2.74 21.86
C GLY A 263 -0.96 1.99 20.59
N TYR A 264 -1.45 2.40 19.41
CA TYR A 264 -1.00 1.82 18.14
C TYR A 264 0.31 2.43 17.66
N ASP A 265 1.15 1.61 17.03
CA ASP A 265 2.26 2.10 16.21
C ASP A 265 1.70 2.67 14.92
N VAL A 266 2.08 3.90 14.57
CA VAL A 266 1.53 4.65 13.44
C VAL A 266 2.63 4.97 12.43
N ILE A 267 2.37 4.66 11.16
CA ILE A 267 3.17 5.04 10.00
C ILE A 267 2.25 5.77 9.01
N PRO A 268 2.02 7.08 9.19
CA PRO A 268 1.16 7.85 8.33
C PRO A 268 1.62 7.84 6.88
N CYS A 269 0.65 7.92 5.95
CA CYS A 269 0.92 7.92 4.53
C CYS A 269 0.58 9.28 3.89
N GLY A 270 1.47 9.75 3.02
CA GLY A 270 1.29 10.89 2.15
C GLY A 270 1.61 10.56 0.70
N SER A 271 1.35 11.49 -0.22
CA SER A 271 1.46 11.28 -1.66
C SER A 271 1.63 12.58 -2.44
N ASN A 272 2.04 12.46 -3.71
CA ASN A 272 1.94 13.52 -4.71
C ASN A 272 0.85 13.26 -5.76
N CYS A 273 -0.01 12.26 -5.56
CA CYS A 273 -0.96 11.75 -6.54
C CYS A 273 -2.04 12.76 -6.98
N TYR A 274 -2.28 13.83 -6.20
CA TYR A 274 -3.16 14.94 -6.56
C TYR A 274 -2.40 16.18 -7.07
N GLY A 275 -1.10 16.07 -7.34
CA GLY A 275 -0.25 17.20 -7.73
C GLY A 275 0.17 18.11 -6.57
N LEU A 276 -0.16 17.74 -5.34
CA LEU A 276 0.15 18.49 -4.12
C LEU A 276 1.54 18.09 -3.62
N LYS A 277 2.56 18.84 -4.03
CA LYS A 277 3.97 18.53 -3.73
C LYS A 277 4.31 18.69 -2.25
N GLU A 278 3.65 19.62 -1.57
CA GLU A 278 3.86 19.85 -0.14
C GLU A 278 3.15 18.80 0.76
N ASN A 279 2.23 17.97 0.22
CA ASN A 279 1.48 17.04 1.06
C ASN A 279 2.38 16.16 1.92
N PHE A 280 3.33 15.44 1.33
CA PHE A 280 4.18 14.50 2.08
C PHE A 280 5.16 15.22 3.02
N PRO A 281 5.96 16.23 2.60
CA PRO A 281 6.88 16.93 3.48
C PRO A 281 6.18 17.65 4.64
N ALA A 282 5.04 18.30 4.37
CA ALA A 282 4.28 19.01 5.40
C ALA A 282 3.66 18.01 6.40
N MET A 283 3.10 16.91 5.92
CA MET A 283 2.54 15.86 6.78
C MET A 283 3.61 15.23 7.68
N ALA A 284 4.80 14.96 7.15
CA ALA A 284 5.91 14.41 7.93
C ALA A 284 6.35 15.37 9.05
N ALA A 285 6.49 16.66 8.74
CA ALA A 285 6.85 17.69 9.73
C ALA A 285 5.75 17.84 10.79
N PHE A 286 4.46 17.83 10.37
CA PHE A 286 3.32 17.92 11.27
C PHE A 286 3.26 16.72 12.22
N CYS A 287 3.38 15.50 11.69
CA CYS A 287 3.35 14.28 12.49
C CYS A 287 4.50 14.25 13.51
N LYS A 288 5.73 14.63 13.09
CA LYS A 288 6.87 14.74 14.01
C LYS A 288 6.61 15.71 15.17
N ALA A 289 5.95 16.83 14.91
CA ALA A 289 5.71 17.86 15.92
C ALA A 289 4.56 17.50 16.88
N ASN A 290 3.60 16.67 16.45
CA ASN A 290 2.32 16.53 17.11
C ASN A 290 1.96 15.10 17.56
N LEU A 291 2.64 14.06 17.06
CA LEU A 291 2.38 12.68 17.47
C LEU A 291 3.34 12.24 18.59
N PRO A 292 2.90 11.39 19.53
CA PRO A 292 3.77 10.75 20.51
C PRO A 292 4.94 10.03 19.81
N ALA A 293 6.17 10.42 20.15
CA ALA A 293 7.39 9.94 19.49
C ALA A 293 7.55 8.42 19.56
N GLU A 294 7.11 7.81 20.67
CA GLU A 294 7.16 6.37 20.88
C GLU A 294 6.15 5.60 20.02
N ARG A 295 5.18 6.27 19.41
CA ARG A 295 4.15 5.70 18.51
C ARG A 295 4.34 6.07 17.05
N PHE A 296 5.00 7.18 16.77
CA PHE A 296 5.33 7.62 15.42
C PHE A 296 6.54 6.85 14.89
N LYS A 297 6.27 5.73 14.18
CA LYS A 297 7.30 4.76 13.76
C LYS A 297 7.87 5.00 12.37
N GLY A 298 7.26 5.85 11.57
CA GLY A 298 7.68 6.10 10.21
C GLY A 298 6.75 7.01 9.44
N MET A 299 7.12 7.24 8.18
CA MET A 299 6.28 7.87 7.16
C MET A 299 6.33 7.03 5.89
N LEU A 300 5.16 6.78 5.29
CA LEU A 300 5.02 6.04 4.04
C LEU A 300 4.70 7.00 2.90
N PHE A 301 5.48 6.97 1.82
CA PHE A 301 5.15 7.63 0.56
C PHE A 301 4.50 6.64 -0.38
N ALA A 302 3.25 6.87 -0.76
CA ALA A 302 2.52 6.05 -1.73
C ALA A 302 2.14 6.91 -2.95
N PRO A 303 2.90 6.86 -4.05
CA PRO A 303 2.64 7.71 -5.22
C PRO A 303 1.38 7.32 -5.99
N TRP A 304 0.86 6.10 -5.79
CA TRP A 304 -0.33 5.56 -6.45
C TRP A 304 -0.25 5.62 -7.98
N ILE A 305 0.93 5.36 -8.54
CA ILE A 305 1.19 5.33 -9.98
C ILE A 305 2.01 4.09 -10.34
N GLN A 306 1.86 3.66 -11.59
CA GLN A 306 2.56 2.49 -12.11
C GLN A 306 4.07 2.71 -12.14
N THR A 307 4.84 1.67 -11.84
CA THR A 307 6.30 1.69 -12.00
C THR A 307 6.66 1.46 -13.47
N ARG A 308 6.37 2.46 -14.32
CA ARG A 308 6.56 2.44 -15.77
C ARG A 308 7.11 3.77 -16.29
N ALA A 309 7.77 3.73 -17.44
CA ALA A 309 8.43 4.89 -18.07
C ALA A 309 7.53 6.14 -18.19
N PRO A 310 6.25 6.07 -18.60
CA PRO A 310 5.37 7.25 -18.67
C PRO A 310 5.23 8.01 -17.35
N TYR A 311 5.43 7.33 -16.22
CA TYR A 311 5.33 7.91 -14.88
C TYR A 311 6.70 8.25 -14.26
N GLY A 312 7.79 8.06 -15.00
CA GLY A 312 9.15 8.22 -14.49
C GLY A 312 9.39 9.57 -13.82
N ARG A 313 8.95 10.67 -14.45
CA ARG A 313 9.04 12.03 -13.89
C ARG A 313 8.33 12.17 -12.54
N LEU A 314 7.14 11.60 -12.41
CA LEU A 314 6.38 11.67 -11.15
C LEU A 314 6.99 10.80 -10.04
N LEU A 315 7.59 9.67 -10.39
CA LEU A 315 8.32 8.82 -9.46
C LEU A 315 9.63 9.47 -9.00
N ASP A 316 10.33 10.17 -9.91
CA ASP A 316 11.51 10.96 -9.58
C ASP A 316 11.15 12.14 -8.65
N GLU A 317 10.03 12.81 -8.91
CA GLU A 317 9.50 13.86 -8.03
C GLU A 317 9.19 13.27 -6.64
N ALA A 318 8.51 12.12 -6.57
CA ALA A 318 8.21 11.46 -5.30
C ALA A 318 9.46 11.15 -4.47
N SER A 319 10.54 10.69 -5.12
CA SER A 319 11.83 10.46 -4.45
C SER A 319 12.43 11.77 -3.90
N GLY A 320 12.37 12.86 -4.68
CA GLY A 320 12.82 14.18 -4.25
C GLY A 320 12.05 14.72 -3.05
N LEU A 321 10.72 14.54 -3.03
CA LEU A 321 9.86 14.93 -1.91
C LEU A 321 10.15 14.10 -0.64
N MET A 322 10.52 12.83 -0.80
CA MET A 322 11.03 12.01 0.31
C MET A 322 12.30 12.63 0.90
N ALA A 323 13.28 12.95 0.06
CA ALA A 323 14.53 13.59 0.51
C ALA A 323 14.27 14.92 1.24
N GLU A 324 13.29 15.69 0.77
CA GLU A 324 12.89 16.93 1.42
C GLU A 324 12.28 16.69 2.81
N ALA A 325 11.36 15.72 2.93
CA ALA A 325 10.77 15.36 4.21
C ALA A 325 11.83 14.90 5.23
N VAL A 326 12.80 14.10 4.80
CA VAL A 326 13.96 13.69 5.63
C VAL A 326 14.73 14.92 6.12
N ARG A 327 15.06 15.87 5.23
CA ARG A 327 15.78 17.09 5.62
C ARG A 327 14.98 17.97 6.58
N ARG A 328 13.68 18.20 6.31
CA ARG A 328 12.81 19.04 7.15
C ARG A 328 12.63 18.47 8.55
N THR A 329 12.58 17.18 8.66
CA THR A 329 12.31 16.52 9.94
C THR A 329 13.59 16.19 10.70
N GLY A 330 14.71 15.94 10.03
CA GLY A 330 15.94 15.45 10.65
C GLY A 330 15.80 14.07 11.32
N LEU A 331 14.86 13.22 10.83
CA LEU A 331 14.60 11.85 11.30
C LEU A 331 15.33 10.80 10.47
#